data_77b8b2d9a2ad2127e5beb9169d86ca46
#
_entry.id   77b8b2d9a2ad2127e5beb9169d86ca46
#
_cell.length_a   1.000
_cell.length_b   1.000
_cell.length_c   1.000
_cell.angle_alpha   90.00
_cell.angle_beta   90.00
_cell.angle_gamma   90.00
#
_symmetry.space_group_name_H-M   'P 1'
#
loop_
_entity.id
_entity.type
_entity.pdbx_description
1 polymer ?
#
loop_
_entity_poly.entity_id
_entity_poly.type
_entity_poly.pdbx_seq_one_letter_code
_entity_poly.pdbx_strand_id
1 'polypeptide(L)'
;METKEARLPAGYEYIFSLPKPRRVQANAVTLIIIVVLPLASIFLIYFGLQTYVSWRQVSTKPSLLFPAILGLLVPAILITMSGYTTRKFRCDWKLLKYGELAIGVVARQKLVRAGGRGGRRTQSRIRYCFKDPAGQLFQGTGTDHSRKLLVNMTVPVFYKAEDPDKNVSICTAICELRPD
;
A
#
# COMPACT_ATOMS: atom_id res chain seq x y z
N MET A 1 13.82 -34.39 -3.61
CA MET A 1 13.75 -33.02 -3.07
C MET A 1 12.68 -33.05 -1.99
N GLU A 2 13.09 -33.21 -0.72
CA GLU A 2 12.16 -33.22 0.41
C GLU A 2 11.45 -31.87 0.48
N THR A 3 10.15 -31.89 0.36
CA THR A 3 9.28 -30.76 0.66
C THR A 3 9.38 -30.48 2.16
N LYS A 4 10.34 -29.65 2.55
CA LYS A 4 10.37 -29.05 3.87
C LYS A 4 8.99 -28.44 4.08
N GLU A 5 8.20 -29.01 4.98
CA GLU A 5 6.91 -28.45 5.36
C GLU A 5 7.09 -26.97 5.61
N ALA A 6 6.41 -26.17 4.80
CA ALA A 6 6.49 -24.73 4.85
C ALA A 6 5.78 -24.27 6.12
N ARG A 7 6.51 -24.14 7.23
CA ARG A 7 5.99 -23.62 8.49
C ARG A 7 5.67 -22.14 8.32
N LEU A 8 4.45 -21.77 8.64
CA LEU A 8 4.04 -20.38 8.69
C LEU A 8 4.87 -19.62 9.74
N PRO A 9 5.15 -18.32 9.51
CA PRO A 9 5.74 -17.49 10.53
C PRO A 9 4.85 -17.49 11.77
N ALA A 10 5.42 -17.62 12.95
CA ALA A 10 4.69 -17.58 14.21
C ALA A 10 3.81 -16.31 14.27
N GLY A 11 2.56 -16.48 14.66
CA GLY A 11 1.57 -15.39 14.75
C GLY A 11 0.63 -15.24 13.56
N TYR A 12 0.76 -16.04 12.49
CA TYR A 12 -0.18 -15.99 11.35
C TYR A 12 -1.09 -17.22 11.28
N GLU A 13 -0.96 -18.18 12.19
CA GLU A 13 -1.74 -19.42 12.21
C GLU A 13 -3.24 -19.15 12.36
N TYR A 14 -3.62 -18.14 13.16
CA TYR A 14 -5.02 -17.78 13.38
C TYR A 14 -5.74 -17.35 12.10
N ILE A 15 -5.02 -16.86 11.08
CA ILE A 15 -5.62 -16.38 9.83
C ILE A 15 -6.36 -17.49 9.09
N PHE A 16 -5.88 -18.73 9.20
CA PHE A 16 -6.46 -19.88 8.54
C PHE A 16 -7.78 -20.32 9.19
N SER A 17 -8.00 -19.97 10.45
CA SER A 17 -9.25 -20.25 11.17
C SER A 17 -10.32 -19.17 11.02
N LEU A 18 -9.98 -17.99 10.46
CA LEU A 18 -10.94 -16.88 10.35
C LEU A 18 -12.02 -17.17 9.30
N PRO A 19 -13.32 -17.12 9.68
CA PRO A 19 -14.43 -17.29 8.76
C PRO A 19 -14.51 -16.10 7.78
N LYS A 20 -15.04 -16.35 6.58
CA LYS A 20 -15.41 -15.26 5.65
C LYS A 20 -16.82 -14.74 5.97
N PRO A 21 -17.06 -13.43 5.89
CA PRO A 21 -16.13 -12.33 5.57
C PRO A 21 -15.27 -11.95 6.78
N ARG A 22 -13.97 -11.83 6.57
CA ARG A 22 -13.00 -11.46 7.62
C ARG A 22 -13.13 -10.01 8.03
N ARG A 23 -12.81 -9.70 9.28
CA ARG A 23 -12.75 -8.31 9.77
C ARG A 23 -11.42 -7.68 9.37
N VAL A 24 -11.50 -6.64 8.53
CA VAL A 24 -10.34 -5.90 8.02
C VAL A 24 -10.37 -4.49 8.56
N GLN A 25 -9.25 -4.01 9.06
CA GLN A 25 -9.09 -2.65 9.57
C GLN A 25 -8.04 -1.90 8.75
N ALA A 26 -8.29 -0.61 8.52
CA ALA A 26 -7.30 0.26 7.93
C ALA A 26 -6.22 0.60 8.96
N ASN A 27 -4.96 0.56 8.55
CA ASN A 27 -3.87 1.10 9.36
C ASN A 27 -4.04 2.61 9.53
N ALA A 28 -3.69 3.15 10.70
CA ALA A 28 -3.79 4.59 11.02
C ALA A 28 -3.12 5.47 9.96
N VAL A 29 -1.95 5.07 9.47
CA VAL A 29 -1.25 5.79 8.39
C VAL A 29 -2.07 5.83 7.10
N THR A 30 -2.71 4.73 6.74
CA THR A 30 -3.59 4.64 5.55
C THR A 30 -4.80 5.57 5.69
N LEU A 31 -5.42 5.62 6.88
CA LEU A 31 -6.53 6.54 7.17
C LEU A 31 -6.10 8.01 7.03
N ILE A 32 -4.95 8.37 7.58
CA ILE A 32 -4.40 9.72 7.44
C ILE A 32 -4.22 10.07 5.95
N ILE A 33 -3.63 9.19 5.16
CA ILE A 33 -3.41 9.45 3.73
C ILE A 33 -4.75 9.60 2.97
N ILE A 34 -5.74 8.77 3.28
CA ILE A 34 -7.02 8.77 2.56
C ILE A 34 -7.89 9.96 2.94
N VAL A 35 -7.87 10.40 4.20
CA VAL A 35 -8.77 11.43 4.72
C VAL A 35 -8.07 12.78 4.83
N VAL A 36 -6.91 12.84 5.47
CA VAL A 36 -6.25 14.11 5.80
C VAL A 36 -5.63 14.76 4.58
N LEU A 37 -5.00 14.00 3.68
CA LEU A 37 -4.35 14.58 2.50
C LEU A 37 -5.33 15.27 1.53
N PRO A 38 -6.52 14.72 1.19
CA PRO A 38 -7.48 15.42 0.37
C PRO A 38 -8.00 16.70 1.04
N LEU A 39 -8.29 16.66 2.35
CA LEU A 39 -8.73 17.83 3.10
C LEU A 39 -7.66 18.92 3.12
N ALA A 40 -6.42 18.56 3.38
CA ALA A 40 -5.29 19.49 3.32
C ALA A 40 -5.11 20.08 1.91
N SER A 41 -5.35 19.29 0.87
CA SER A 41 -5.26 19.75 -0.53
C SER A 41 -6.33 20.80 -0.85
N ILE A 42 -7.56 20.59 -0.40
CA ILE A 42 -8.66 21.56 -0.57
C ILE A 42 -8.31 22.88 0.14
N PHE A 43 -7.79 22.78 1.36
CA PHE A 43 -7.37 23.95 2.13
C PHE A 43 -6.24 24.72 1.44
N LEU A 44 -5.24 24.03 0.91
CA LEU A 44 -4.11 24.63 0.18
C LEU A 44 -4.58 25.32 -1.11
N ILE A 45 -5.53 24.72 -1.85
CA ILE A 45 -6.11 25.32 -3.06
C ILE A 45 -6.85 26.61 -2.68
N TYR A 46 -7.70 26.54 -1.65
CA TYR A 46 -8.44 27.71 -1.19
C TYR A 46 -7.51 28.86 -0.78
N PHE A 47 -6.50 28.56 0.03
CA PHE A 47 -5.54 29.57 0.49
C PHE A 47 -4.68 30.11 -0.65
N GLY A 48 -4.27 29.25 -1.57
CA GLY A 48 -3.53 29.65 -2.78
C GLY A 48 -4.34 30.59 -3.68
N LEU A 49 -5.62 30.30 -3.88
CA LEU A 49 -6.53 31.18 -4.64
C LEU A 49 -6.73 32.53 -3.95
N GLN A 50 -6.95 32.56 -2.65
CA GLN A 50 -7.09 33.80 -1.87
C GLN A 50 -5.83 34.66 -1.99
N THR A 51 -4.67 34.03 -1.82
CA THR A 51 -3.37 34.71 -1.96
C THR A 51 -3.20 35.28 -3.39
N TYR A 52 -3.51 34.47 -4.41
CA TYR A 52 -3.42 34.92 -5.82
C TYR A 52 -4.32 36.13 -6.11
N VAL A 53 -5.58 36.09 -5.67
CA VAL A 53 -6.54 37.20 -5.87
C VAL A 53 -6.06 38.48 -5.17
N SER A 54 -5.63 38.38 -3.93
CA SER A 54 -5.14 39.54 -3.15
C SER A 54 -3.90 40.15 -3.79
N TRP A 55 -3.01 39.35 -4.30
CA TRP A 55 -1.78 39.82 -4.95
C TRP A 55 -2.02 40.43 -6.33
N ARG A 56 -2.99 39.91 -7.10
CA ARG A 56 -3.33 40.46 -8.42
C ARG A 56 -3.82 41.92 -8.31
N GLN A 57 -4.39 42.30 -7.17
CA GLN A 57 -4.81 43.66 -6.90
C GLN A 57 -3.65 44.61 -6.59
N VAL A 58 -2.49 44.09 -6.14
CA VAL A 58 -1.39 44.93 -5.60
C VAL A 58 -0.17 44.98 -6.52
N SER A 59 0.04 44.03 -7.45
CA SER A 59 1.30 43.91 -8.17
C SER A 59 1.15 43.52 -9.64
N THR A 60 1.83 44.29 -10.51
CA THR A 60 1.98 44.00 -11.97
C THR A 60 3.20 43.17 -12.32
N LYS A 61 3.91 42.59 -11.34
CA LYS A 61 5.19 41.92 -11.57
C LYS A 61 5.05 40.42 -11.90
N PRO A 62 5.76 39.88 -12.92
CA PRO A 62 5.67 38.49 -13.37
C PRO A 62 6.26 37.47 -12.38
N SER A 63 6.94 37.88 -11.30
CA SER A 63 7.53 37.01 -10.27
C SER A 63 6.50 36.16 -9.48
N LEU A 64 5.21 36.39 -9.71
CA LEU A 64 4.10 35.74 -9.01
C LEU A 64 3.64 34.42 -9.65
N LEU A 65 4.11 34.10 -10.85
CA LEU A 65 3.78 32.83 -11.49
C LEU A 65 4.31 31.63 -10.70
N PHE A 66 5.46 31.77 -10.05
CA PHE A 66 6.08 30.67 -9.30
C PHE A 66 5.25 30.20 -8.10
N PRO A 67 4.81 31.05 -7.15
CA PRO A 67 3.96 30.62 -6.04
C PRO A 67 2.59 30.13 -6.50
N ALA A 68 1.99 30.67 -7.57
CA ALA A 68 0.74 30.20 -8.13
C ALA A 68 0.87 28.78 -8.71
N ILE A 69 1.93 28.50 -9.46
CA ILE A 69 2.23 27.17 -9.98
C ILE A 69 2.45 26.18 -8.84
N LEU A 70 3.22 26.57 -7.81
CA LEU A 70 3.46 25.72 -6.64
C LEU A 70 2.17 25.43 -5.86
N GLY A 71 1.31 26.45 -5.72
CA GLY A 71 0.00 26.34 -5.04
C GLY A 71 -0.98 25.40 -5.75
N LEU A 72 -0.82 25.16 -7.06
CA LEU A 72 -1.64 24.19 -7.79
C LEU A 72 -0.98 22.82 -7.89
N LEU A 73 0.32 22.77 -8.06
CA LEU A 73 1.07 21.54 -8.31
C LEU A 73 1.13 20.64 -7.07
N VAL A 74 1.33 21.23 -5.88
CA VAL A 74 1.39 20.47 -4.63
C VAL A 74 0.04 19.80 -4.32
N PRO A 75 -1.12 20.48 -4.33
CA PRO A 75 -2.42 19.84 -4.16
C PRO A 75 -2.70 18.76 -5.20
N ALA A 76 -2.34 18.97 -6.46
CA ALA A 76 -2.54 17.98 -7.51
C ALA A 76 -1.76 16.68 -7.23
N ILE A 77 -0.52 16.77 -6.77
CA ILE A 77 0.27 15.61 -6.35
C ILE A 77 -0.38 14.90 -5.16
N LEU A 78 -0.81 15.65 -4.13
CA LEU A 78 -1.44 15.08 -2.94
C LEU A 78 -2.74 14.35 -3.26
N ILE A 79 -3.59 14.92 -4.12
CA ILE A 79 -4.85 14.32 -4.58
C ILE A 79 -4.55 13.03 -5.36
N THR A 80 -3.55 13.05 -6.26
CA THR A 80 -3.16 11.88 -7.05
C THR A 80 -2.64 10.76 -6.14
N MET A 81 -1.80 11.07 -5.17
CA MET A 81 -1.30 10.10 -4.20
C MET A 81 -2.42 9.52 -3.33
N SER A 82 -3.34 10.36 -2.89
CA SER A 82 -4.51 9.91 -2.11
C SER A 82 -5.40 8.99 -2.94
N GLY A 83 -5.69 9.34 -4.19
CA GLY A 83 -6.47 8.52 -5.11
C GLY A 83 -5.83 7.15 -5.36
N TYR A 84 -4.53 7.10 -5.60
CA TYR A 84 -3.78 5.86 -5.75
C TYR A 84 -3.86 4.99 -4.48
N THR A 85 -3.63 5.58 -3.31
CA THR A 85 -3.69 4.86 -2.02
C THR A 85 -5.09 4.33 -1.74
N THR A 86 -6.13 5.13 -2.02
CA THR A 86 -7.53 4.72 -1.86
C THR A 86 -7.87 3.54 -2.77
N ARG A 87 -7.44 3.56 -4.03
CA ARG A 87 -7.64 2.45 -4.96
C ARG A 87 -6.95 1.18 -4.48
N LYS A 88 -5.70 1.28 -4.07
CA LYS A 88 -4.94 0.16 -3.52
C LYS A 88 -5.60 -0.39 -2.26
N PHE A 89 -5.99 0.49 -1.32
CA PHE A 89 -6.69 0.12 -0.10
C PHE A 89 -7.96 -0.69 -0.40
N ARG A 90 -8.81 -0.22 -1.34
CA ARG A 90 -10.04 -0.93 -1.71
C ARG A 90 -9.75 -2.31 -2.30
N CYS A 91 -8.68 -2.44 -3.09
CA CYS A 91 -8.28 -3.73 -3.66
C CYS A 91 -7.79 -4.68 -2.55
N ASP A 92 -6.85 -4.25 -1.73
CA ASP A 92 -6.30 -5.05 -0.63
C ASP A 92 -7.40 -5.43 0.36
N TRP A 93 -8.28 -4.49 0.72
CA TRP A 93 -9.41 -4.71 1.63
C TRP A 93 -10.36 -5.79 1.11
N LYS A 94 -10.73 -5.75 -0.17
CA LYS A 94 -11.59 -6.77 -0.79
C LYS A 94 -10.93 -8.14 -0.78
N LEU A 95 -9.64 -8.22 -1.11
CA LEU A 95 -8.88 -9.46 -1.10
C LEU A 95 -8.75 -10.04 0.29
N LEU A 96 -8.41 -9.24 1.30
CA LEU A 96 -8.32 -9.71 2.68
C LEU A 96 -9.67 -10.16 3.23
N LYS A 97 -10.76 -9.46 2.88
CA LYS A 97 -12.10 -9.75 3.38
C LYS A 97 -12.72 -10.99 2.76
N TYR A 98 -12.60 -11.14 1.44
CA TYR A 98 -13.33 -12.16 0.67
C TYR A 98 -12.42 -13.13 -0.08
N GLY A 99 -11.14 -12.81 -0.25
CA GLY A 99 -10.21 -13.62 -1.03
C GLY A 99 -9.98 -15.02 -0.48
N GLU A 100 -9.59 -15.91 -1.37
CA GLU A 100 -9.07 -17.23 -1.01
C GLU A 100 -7.70 -17.08 -0.36
N LEU A 101 -7.37 -18.03 0.51
CA LEU A 101 -6.12 -18.04 1.25
C LEU A 101 -5.23 -19.16 0.73
N ALA A 102 -3.99 -18.81 0.41
CA ALA A 102 -2.95 -19.76 0.06
C ALA A 102 -1.68 -19.50 0.87
N ILE A 103 -0.84 -20.50 0.96
CA ILE A 103 0.51 -20.38 1.52
C ILE A 103 1.46 -20.06 0.37
N GLY A 104 2.07 -18.87 0.42
CA GLY A 104 3.13 -18.48 -0.51
C GLY A 104 4.51 -18.61 0.13
N VAL A 105 5.53 -18.63 -0.72
CA VAL A 105 6.94 -18.66 -0.32
C VAL A 105 7.65 -17.45 -0.92
N VAL A 106 8.43 -16.75 -0.13
CA VAL A 106 9.24 -15.62 -0.59
C VAL A 106 10.36 -16.14 -1.49
N ALA A 107 10.21 -15.91 -2.80
CA ALA A 107 11.19 -16.37 -3.80
C ALA A 107 12.38 -15.42 -3.94
N ARG A 108 12.16 -14.12 -3.72
CA ARG A 108 13.21 -13.09 -3.86
C ARG A 108 12.96 -11.92 -2.95
N GLN A 109 14.03 -11.41 -2.36
CA GLN A 109 14.05 -10.17 -1.61
C GLN A 109 15.06 -9.20 -2.25
N LYS A 110 14.67 -7.94 -2.43
CA LYS A 110 15.53 -6.87 -2.92
C LYS A 110 15.43 -5.68 -2.00
N LEU A 111 16.54 -5.28 -1.42
CA LEU A 111 16.64 -4.03 -0.68
C LEU A 111 16.72 -2.86 -1.66
N VAL A 112 15.74 -1.99 -1.64
CA VAL A 112 15.67 -0.79 -2.47
C VAL A 112 15.88 0.42 -1.58
N ARG A 113 16.84 1.25 -1.91
CA ARG A 113 17.03 2.52 -1.21
C ARG A 113 15.89 3.45 -1.62
N ALA A 114 15.01 3.76 -0.68
CA ALA A 114 13.94 4.73 -0.86
C ALA A 114 14.33 5.99 -0.07
N GLY A 115 14.57 7.08 -0.76
CA GLY A 115 14.79 8.35 -0.09
C GLY A 115 15.73 9.28 -0.85
N GLY A 116 15.36 10.57 -0.88
CA GLY A 116 16.17 11.68 -1.28
C GLY A 116 17.13 12.13 -0.16
N ARG A 117 17.74 13.28 -0.35
CA ARG A 117 18.84 13.95 0.37
C ARG A 117 18.82 13.98 1.92
N GLY A 118 18.49 12.97 2.65
CA GLY A 118 18.55 13.06 4.13
C GLY A 118 18.20 11.79 4.90
N GLY A 119 17.71 10.76 4.27
CA GLY A 119 17.30 9.56 4.99
C GLY A 119 17.58 8.28 4.21
N ARG A 120 18.53 7.48 4.69
CA ARG A 120 18.77 6.11 4.20
C ARG A 120 17.64 5.17 4.63
N ARG A 121 16.41 5.41 4.19
CA ARG A 121 15.33 4.42 4.36
C ARG A 121 15.48 3.36 3.29
N THR A 122 15.89 2.17 3.68
CA THR A 122 15.89 1.00 2.83
C THR A 122 14.51 0.36 2.92
N GLN A 123 13.86 0.09 1.80
CA GLN A 123 12.63 -0.71 1.74
C GLN A 123 12.97 -2.09 1.22
N SER A 124 12.37 -3.11 1.81
CA SER A 124 12.49 -4.47 1.33
C SER A 124 11.35 -4.77 0.36
N ARG A 125 11.66 -4.92 -0.92
CA ARG A 125 10.71 -5.46 -1.91
C ARG A 125 10.85 -6.96 -1.94
N ILE A 126 9.73 -7.65 -1.81
CA ILE A 126 9.65 -9.11 -1.90
C ILE A 126 8.89 -9.54 -3.15
N ARG A 127 9.29 -10.68 -3.70
CA ARG A 127 8.51 -11.44 -4.65
C ARG A 127 8.21 -12.79 -4.01
N TYR A 128 6.95 -13.18 -4.01
CA TYR A 128 6.51 -14.46 -3.47
C TYR A 128 5.79 -15.26 -4.54
N CYS A 129 5.82 -16.58 -4.38
CA CYS A 129 5.12 -17.52 -5.24
C CYS A 129 4.15 -18.33 -4.38
N PHE A 130 2.98 -18.63 -4.92
CA PHE A 130 1.99 -19.50 -4.28
C PHE A 130 1.31 -20.38 -5.32
N LYS A 131 0.71 -21.47 -4.88
CA LYS A 131 -0.09 -22.36 -5.74
C LYS A 131 -1.56 -22.20 -5.41
N ASP A 132 -2.38 -22.19 -6.43
CA ASP A 132 -3.82 -22.30 -6.29
C ASP A 132 -4.23 -23.76 -5.98
N PRO A 133 -5.51 -24.05 -5.69
CA PRO A 133 -6.00 -25.40 -5.47
C PRO A 133 -5.83 -26.35 -6.67
N ALA A 134 -5.73 -25.78 -7.88
CA ALA A 134 -5.45 -26.55 -9.11
C ALA A 134 -3.97 -26.88 -9.28
N GLY A 135 -3.09 -26.39 -8.39
CA GLY A 135 -1.64 -26.60 -8.44
C GLY A 135 -0.90 -25.64 -9.37
N GLN A 136 -1.59 -24.68 -9.99
CA GLN A 136 -0.98 -23.67 -10.85
C GLN A 136 -0.18 -22.67 -10.03
N LEU A 137 1.02 -22.32 -10.51
CA LEU A 137 1.93 -21.39 -9.81
C LEU A 137 1.67 -19.96 -10.20
N PHE A 138 1.41 -19.11 -9.23
CA PHE A 138 1.25 -17.67 -9.36
C PHE A 138 2.33 -16.91 -8.61
N GLN A 139 2.55 -15.65 -9.01
CA GLN A 139 3.52 -14.77 -8.39
C GLN A 139 2.87 -13.47 -7.92
N GLY A 140 3.35 -12.98 -6.78
CA GLY A 140 2.98 -11.68 -6.28
C GLY A 140 4.22 -10.87 -5.88
N THR A 141 4.03 -9.57 -5.76
CA THR A 141 5.07 -8.65 -5.30
C THR A 141 4.52 -7.71 -4.26
N GLY A 142 5.36 -7.33 -3.31
CA GLY A 142 4.96 -6.38 -2.29
C GLY A 142 6.16 -5.73 -1.60
N THR A 143 5.87 -4.78 -0.73
CA THR A 143 6.89 -4.12 0.09
C THR A 143 6.75 -4.59 1.53
N ASP A 144 7.78 -5.21 2.05
CA ASP A 144 7.87 -5.58 3.46
C ASP A 144 8.38 -4.38 4.26
N HIS A 145 7.46 -3.74 4.98
CA HIS A 145 7.77 -2.60 5.85
C HIS A 145 8.47 -3.01 7.14
N SER A 146 8.24 -4.22 7.60
CA SER A 146 8.86 -4.77 8.82
C SER A 146 10.29 -5.24 8.63
N ARG A 147 10.70 -5.51 7.38
CA ARG A 147 12.00 -6.07 6.99
C ARG A 147 12.32 -7.42 7.65
N LYS A 148 11.30 -8.15 8.07
CA LYS A 148 11.46 -9.43 8.76
C LYS A 148 11.38 -10.63 7.81
N LEU A 149 10.88 -10.41 6.60
CA LEU A 149 10.72 -11.47 5.62
C LEU A 149 12.04 -11.76 4.91
N LEU A 150 12.47 -13.00 4.99
CA LEU A 150 13.65 -13.53 4.31
C LEU A 150 13.23 -14.44 3.16
N VAL A 151 14.15 -14.70 2.24
CA VAL A 151 13.97 -15.69 1.16
C VAL A 151 13.68 -17.06 1.77
N ASN A 152 12.80 -17.84 1.15
CA ASN A 152 12.26 -19.12 1.61
C ASN A 152 11.35 -19.07 2.84
N MET A 153 11.02 -17.89 3.36
CA MET A 153 9.97 -17.79 4.37
C MET A 153 8.59 -17.93 3.74
N THR A 154 7.69 -18.57 4.47
CA THR A 154 6.29 -18.69 4.09
C THR A 154 5.50 -17.44 4.48
N VAL A 155 4.55 -17.07 3.65
CA VAL A 155 3.67 -15.91 3.88
C VAL A 155 2.23 -16.25 3.51
N PRO A 156 1.24 -15.82 4.29
CA PRO A 156 -0.16 -15.93 3.89
C PRO A 156 -0.44 -15.00 2.71
N VAL A 157 -1.05 -15.55 1.67
CA VAL A 157 -1.41 -14.83 0.44
C VAL A 157 -2.90 -14.92 0.22
N PHE A 158 -3.53 -13.77 0.03
CA PHE A 158 -4.93 -13.67 -0.35
C PHE A 158 -5.02 -13.39 -1.83
N TYR A 159 -5.88 -14.11 -2.54
CA TYR A 159 -6.05 -13.97 -3.97
C TYR A 159 -7.52 -14.07 -4.36
N LYS A 160 -7.85 -13.57 -5.54
CA LYS A 160 -9.18 -13.72 -6.12
C LYS A 160 -9.25 -15.05 -6.87
N ALA A 161 -10.19 -15.95 -6.52
CA ALA A 161 -10.29 -17.27 -7.15
C ALA A 161 -10.45 -17.22 -8.67
N GLU A 162 -11.20 -16.23 -9.19
CA GLU A 162 -11.44 -16.03 -10.63
C GLU A 162 -10.22 -15.40 -11.35
N ASP A 163 -9.30 -14.77 -10.62
CA ASP A 163 -8.17 -14.02 -11.17
C ASP A 163 -7.01 -14.04 -10.15
N PRO A 164 -6.26 -15.14 -10.04
CA PRO A 164 -5.20 -15.30 -9.03
C PRO A 164 -4.02 -14.33 -9.19
N ASP A 165 -3.89 -13.66 -10.34
CA ASP A 165 -2.92 -12.58 -10.50
C ASP A 165 -3.25 -11.37 -9.61
N LYS A 166 -4.53 -11.20 -9.24
CA LYS A 166 -4.95 -10.26 -8.20
C LYS A 166 -4.76 -10.90 -6.83
N ASN A 167 -3.58 -10.69 -6.28
CA ASN A 167 -3.17 -11.26 -5.00
C ASN A 167 -2.46 -10.24 -4.12
N VAL A 168 -2.47 -10.48 -2.81
CA VAL A 168 -1.76 -9.68 -1.81
C VAL A 168 -1.30 -10.56 -0.66
N SER A 169 -0.07 -10.40 -0.22
CA SER A 169 0.38 -10.99 1.04
C SER A 169 -0.01 -10.08 2.20
N ILE A 170 -0.45 -10.67 3.32
CA ILE A 170 -0.79 -9.89 4.53
C ILE A 170 0.38 -9.04 5.02
N CYS A 171 1.61 -9.52 4.85
CA CYS A 171 2.82 -8.81 5.25
C CYS A 171 3.10 -7.57 4.40
N THR A 172 2.44 -7.43 3.25
CA THR A 172 2.61 -6.32 2.30
C THR A 172 1.33 -5.51 2.08
N ALA A 173 0.23 -5.96 2.68
CA ALA A 173 -1.04 -5.26 2.62
C ALA A 173 -0.98 -3.95 3.42
N ILE A 174 -1.74 -2.96 2.98
CA ILE A 174 -1.90 -1.69 3.71
C ILE A 174 -3.07 -1.74 4.71
N CYS A 175 -3.67 -2.91 4.86
CA CYS A 175 -4.74 -3.22 5.80
C CYS A 175 -4.27 -4.31 6.77
N GLU A 176 -4.92 -4.40 7.92
CA GLU A 176 -4.67 -5.40 8.95
C GLU A 176 -5.91 -6.26 9.15
N LEU A 177 -5.70 -7.56 9.39
CA LEU A 177 -6.75 -8.45 9.84
C LEU A 177 -6.87 -8.35 11.36
N ARG A 178 -8.10 -8.25 11.84
CA ARG A 178 -8.40 -8.27 13.28
C ARG A 178 -8.81 -9.70 13.67
N PRO A 179 -8.17 -10.29 14.68
CA PRO A 179 -8.74 -11.47 15.33
C PRO A 179 -10.07 -11.05 15.99
N ASP A 180 -11.05 -11.92 15.94
CA ASP A 180 -12.33 -11.74 16.65
C ASP A 180 -12.14 -11.84 18.15
#